data_2ede45250cc17b21f62f9924a6b7ecfb
#
_entry.id   2ede45250cc17b21f62f9924a6b7ecfb
#
_cell.length_a   1.000
_cell.length_b   1.000
_cell.length_c   1.000
_cell.angle_alpha   90.00
_cell.angle_beta   90.00
_cell.angle_gamma   90.00
#
_symmetry.space_group_name_H-M   'P 1'
#
loop_
_entity.id
_entity.type
_entity.pdbx_description
1 polymer ?
#
loop_
_entity_poly.entity_id
_entity_poly.type
_entity_poly.pdbx_seq_one_letter_code
_entity_poly.pdbx_strand_id
1 'polypeptide(L)'
;LAVAFAAALVAALLCGLWNGLLVSALGLQPIIATLILMVAGRGLAQLLTDGQIITVYEPASFFWLGGGYLLGLPVSLFVVATVAGLTALLMKRTALGLFIQTVGINPVAARLAGVHTAAIVFFVYVYCSLGAGLAGLMISSNIKSADANNAGLLLELDAILAVTLGGGQLSGGKFSLAGSLIGALIIQTLTSTIYAMGVPPQVTMVVKAVVVFAVCISQSSFWSTRRSA
;
A
#
# COMPACT_ATOMS: atom_id res chain seq x y z
N LEU A 1 -21.70 4.94 -11.99
CA LEU A 1 -20.40 4.31 -11.90
C LEU A 1 -19.27 5.35 -11.95
N ALA A 2 -19.16 6.14 -13.03
CA ALA A 2 -18.08 7.14 -13.17
C ALA A 2 -18.01 8.14 -12.00
N VAL A 3 -19.16 8.61 -11.52
CA VAL A 3 -19.25 9.52 -10.36
C VAL A 3 -18.75 8.85 -9.08
N ALA A 4 -19.11 7.58 -8.83
CA ALA A 4 -18.64 6.85 -7.65
C ALA A 4 -17.13 6.59 -7.70
N PHE A 5 -16.60 6.27 -8.87
CA PHE A 5 -15.16 6.14 -9.11
C PHE A 5 -14.41 7.45 -8.87
N ALA A 6 -14.92 8.54 -9.43
CA ALA A 6 -14.33 9.86 -9.24
C ALA A 6 -14.37 10.27 -7.77
N ALA A 7 -15.50 10.05 -7.08
CA ALA A 7 -15.64 10.35 -5.66
C ALA A 7 -14.65 9.56 -4.79
N ALA A 8 -14.46 8.27 -5.06
CA ALA A 8 -13.49 7.44 -4.35
C ALA A 8 -12.04 7.91 -4.57
N LEU A 9 -11.69 8.27 -5.80
CA LEU A 9 -10.36 8.80 -6.11
C LEU A 9 -10.14 10.19 -5.50
N VAL A 10 -11.18 11.04 -5.48
CA VAL A 10 -11.13 12.34 -4.80
C VAL A 10 -10.95 12.17 -3.30
N ALA A 11 -11.69 11.25 -2.67
CA ALA A 11 -11.51 10.93 -1.25
C ALA A 11 -10.08 10.43 -0.96
N ALA A 12 -9.56 9.53 -1.79
CA ALA A 12 -8.18 9.06 -1.68
C ALA A 12 -7.17 10.20 -1.85
N LEU A 13 -7.40 11.10 -2.82
CA LEU A 13 -6.56 12.27 -3.03
C LEU A 13 -6.55 13.19 -1.80
N LEU A 14 -7.72 13.49 -1.22
CA LEU A 14 -7.85 14.30 -0.01
C LEU A 14 -7.10 13.67 1.17
N CYS A 15 -7.20 12.36 1.36
CA CYS A 15 -6.41 11.63 2.37
C CYS A 15 -4.91 11.76 2.13
N GLY A 16 -4.46 11.66 0.88
CA GLY A 16 -3.06 11.84 0.49
C GLY A 16 -2.54 13.26 0.71
N LEU A 17 -3.34 14.26 0.35
CA LEU A 17 -3.04 15.67 0.61
C LEU A 17 -2.94 15.94 2.11
N TRP A 18 -3.86 15.42 2.90
CA TRP A 18 -3.86 15.56 4.35
C TRP A 18 -2.59 14.98 4.99
N ASN A 19 -2.28 13.71 4.74
CA ASN A 19 -1.08 13.08 5.27
C ASN A 19 0.20 13.73 4.73
N GLY A 20 0.22 14.05 3.44
CA GLY A 20 1.34 14.74 2.81
C GLY A 20 1.63 16.08 3.49
N LEU A 21 0.59 16.88 3.80
CA LEU A 21 0.70 18.14 4.50
C LEU A 21 1.23 17.98 5.93
N LEU A 22 0.65 17.03 6.69
CA LEU A 22 1.06 16.79 8.08
C LEU A 22 2.53 16.40 8.18
N VAL A 23 3.01 15.55 7.28
CA VAL A 23 4.40 15.05 7.33
C VAL A 23 5.37 16.04 6.69
N SER A 24 5.04 16.61 5.53
CA SER A 24 5.99 17.43 4.78
C SER A 24 6.08 18.88 5.26
N ALA A 25 4.94 19.48 5.68
CA ALA A 25 4.88 20.88 6.10
C ALA A 25 4.97 21.03 7.64
N LEU A 26 4.21 20.21 8.39
CA LEU A 26 4.21 20.28 9.86
C LEU A 26 5.32 19.44 10.49
N GLY A 27 6.02 18.59 9.73
CA GLY A 27 7.14 17.79 10.23
C GLY A 27 6.72 16.70 11.23
N LEU A 28 5.43 16.29 11.22
CA LEU A 28 4.96 15.23 12.11
C LEU A 28 5.62 13.90 11.74
N GLN A 29 5.84 13.08 12.77
CA GLN A 29 6.37 11.74 12.56
C GLN A 29 5.41 10.93 11.63
N PRO A 30 5.92 10.34 10.54
CA PRO A 30 5.10 9.67 9.52
C PRO A 30 4.10 8.65 10.07
N ILE A 31 4.56 7.82 11.01
CA ILE A 31 3.73 6.78 11.64
C ILE A 31 2.54 7.40 12.38
N ILE A 32 2.77 8.48 13.16
CA ILE A 32 1.71 9.13 13.93
C ILE A 32 0.68 9.75 12.99
N ALA A 33 1.11 10.49 11.98
CA ALA A 33 0.22 11.15 11.03
C ALA A 33 -0.68 10.15 10.29
N THR A 34 -0.12 9.03 9.83
CA THR A 34 -0.88 8.00 9.10
C THR A 34 -1.82 7.21 10.01
N LEU A 35 -1.43 6.92 11.26
CA LEU A 35 -2.32 6.28 12.25
C LEU A 35 -3.51 7.15 12.61
N ILE A 36 -3.32 8.46 12.76
CA ILE A 36 -4.43 9.41 13.01
C ILE A 36 -5.44 9.32 11.86
N LEU A 37 -4.98 9.38 10.60
CA LEU A 37 -5.87 9.28 9.45
C LEU A 37 -6.53 7.90 9.36
N MET A 38 -5.83 6.83 9.69
CA MET A 38 -6.39 5.46 9.69
C MET A 38 -7.59 5.37 10.62
N VAL A 39 -7.46 5.88 11.87
CA VAL A 39 -8.54 5.83 12.86
C VAL A 39 -9.67 6.79 12.47
N ALA A 40 -9.34 8.05 12.14
CA ALA A 40 -10.32 9.06 11.75
C ALA A 40 -11.06 8.68 10.45
N GLY A 41 -10.34 8.20 9.44
CA GLY A 41 -10.92 7.78 8.16
C GLY A 41 -11.87 6.59 8.31
N ARG A 42 -11.50 5.61 9.14
CA ARG A 42 -12.38 4.48 9.46
C ARG A 42 -13.62 4.94 10.21
N GLY A 43 -13.49 5.82 11.21
CA GLY A 43 -14.61 6.41 11.93
C GLY A 43 -15.55 7.18 11.00
N LEU A 44 -15.02 7.99 10.09
CA LEU A 44 -15.83 8.69 9.07
C LEU A 44 -16.56 7.72 8.14
N ALA A 45 -15.89 6.66 7.69
CA ALA A 45 -16.52 5.64 6.85
C ALA A 45 -17.66 4.92 7.58
N GLN A 46 -17.47 4.58 8.86
CA GLN A 46 -18.52 3.99 9.70
C GLN A 46 -19.70 4.94 9.93
N LEU A 47 -19.44 6.22 10.15
CA LEU A 47 -20.51 7.22 10.27
C LEU A 47 -21.32 7.36 8.98
N LEU A 48 -20.68 7.32 7.82
CA LEU A 48 -21.36 7.40 6.52
C LEU A 48 -22.19 6.16 6.18
N THR A 49 -21.84 5.01 6.75
CA THR A 49 -22.53 3.73 6.50
C THR A 49 -23.42 3.29 7.66
N ASP A 50 -23.54 4.11 8.71
CA ASP A 50 -24.20 3.72 9.98
C ASP A 50 -23.65 2.38 10.53
N GLY A 51 -22.37 2.08 10.27
CA GLY A 51 -21.73 0.82 10.65
C GLY A 51 -22.24 -0.41 9.89
N GLN A 52 -23.11 -0.23 8.89
CA GLN A 52 -23.68 -1.33 8.09
C GLN A 52 -22.82 -1.66 6.88
N ILE A 53 -22.89 -2.92 6.45
CA ILE A 53 -22.30 -3.36 5.19
C ILE A 53 -23.27 -3.00 4.06
N ILE A 54 -22.86 -2.09 3.18
CA ILE A 54 -23.67 -1.67 2.03
C ILE A 54 -23.38 -2.62 0.87
N THR A 55 -24.36 -3.46 0.52
CA THR A 55 -24.25 -4.33 -0.65
C THR A 55 -24.55 -3.54 -1.93
N VAL A 56 -23.72 -3.75 -2.95
CA VAL A 56 -23.88 -3.11 -4.26
C VAL A 56 -24.50 -4.15 -5.22
N TYR A 57 -25.72 -3.87 -5.69
CA TYR A 57 -26.44 -4.78 -6.58
C TYR A 57 -26.22 -4.47 -8.07
N GLU A 58 -25.86 -3.24 -8.41
CA GLU A 58 -25.64 -2.78 -9.78
C GLU A 58 -24.62 -1.63 -9.84
N PRO A 59 -23.93 -1.41 -10.94
CA PRO A 59 -24.00 -2.02 -12.28
C PRO A 59 -22.99 -3.17 -12.47
N ALA A 60 -23.31 -4.08 -13.41
CA ALA A 60 -22.43 -5.20 -13.77
C ALA A 60 -21.02 -4.76 -14.20
N SER A 61 -20.88 -3.56 -14.76
CA SER A 61 -19.59 -2.94 -15.12
C SER A 61 -18.69 -2.65 -13.92
N PHE A 62 -19.23 -2.44 -12.71
CA PHE A 62 -18.45 -2.30 -11.50
C PHE A 62 -17.82 -3.63 -11.10
N PHE A 63 -18.62 -4.71 -11.15
CA PHE A 63 -18.15 -6.04 -10.79
C PHE A 63 -17.11 -6.59 -11.76
N TRP A 64 -17.14 -6.13 -13.03
CA TRP A 64 -16.15 -6.50 -14.01
C TRP A 64 -14.74 -6.05 -13.64
N LEU A 65 -14.58 -4.95 -12.90
CA LEU A 65 -13.27 -4.44 -12.48
C LEU A 65 -12.57 -5.38 -11.50
N GLY A 66 -13.29 -5.93 -10.51
CA GLY A 66 -12.72 -6.81 -9.48
C GLY A 66 -12.76 -8.30 -9.87
N GLY A 67 -13.84 -8.75 -10.53
CA GLY A 67 -14.08 -10.14 -10.85
C GLY A 67 -14.15 -10.46 -12.34
N GLY A 68 -13.97 -9.47 -13.24
CA GLY A 68 -14.01 -9.69 -14.69
C GLY A 68 -12.76 -10.39 -15.22
N TYR A 69 -12.93 -11.01 -16.41
CA TYR A 69 -11.83 -11.63 -17.15
C TYR A 69 -11.65 -10.93 -18.48
N LEU A 70 -10.40 -10.66 -18.83
CA LEU A 70 -9.99 -10.12 -20.12
C LEU A 70 -8.92 -11.04 -20.69
N LEU A 71 -9.13 -11.56 -21.92
CA LEU A 71 -8.21 -12.52 -22.57
C LEU A 71 -7.90 -13.76 -21.71
N GLY A 72 -8.84 -14.21 -20.88
CA GLY A 72 -8.64 -15.35 -19.97
C GLY A 72 -7.89 -15.05 -18.67
N LEU A 73 -7.47 -13.80 -18.46
CA LEU A 73 -6.80 -13.35 -17.24
C LEU A 73 -7.73 -12.39 -16.45
N PRO A 74 -7.64 -12.36 -15.12
CA PRO A 74 -8.44 -11.44 -14.31
C PRO A 74 -8.05 -9.98 -14.59
N VAL A 75 -9.05 -9.10 -14.70
CA VAL A 75 -8.85 -7.66 -14.94
C VAL A 75 -7.96 -7.03 -13.88
N SER A 76 -8.03 -7.50 -12.64
CA SER A 76 -7.18 -7.06 -11.54
C SER A 76 -5.67 -7.15 -11.85
N LEU A 77 -5.26 -8.18 -12.59
CA LEU A 77 -3.85 -8.34 -13.01
C LEU A 77 -3.42 -7.23 -13.97
N PHE A 78 -4.28 -6.83 -14.90
CA PHE A 78 -3.99 -5.72 -15.83
C PHE A 78 -3.91 -4.38 -15.09
N VAL A 79 -4.77 -4.15 -14.09
CA VAL A 79 -4.72 -2.94 -13.26
C VAL A 79 -3.40 -2.89 -12.48
N VAL A 80 -3.03 -3.99 -11.81
CA VAL A 80 -1.75 -4.08 -11.08
C VAL A 80 -0.56 -3.89 -12.03
N ALA A 81 -0.56 -4.55 -13.19
CA ALA A 81 0.51 -4.40 -14.17
C ALA A 81 0.63 -2.95 -14.69
N THR A 82 -0.50 -2.28 -14.91
CA THR A 82 -0.52 -0.88 -15.34
C THR A 82 0.05 0.03 -14.26
N VAL A 83 -0.41 -0.09 -13.01
CA VAL A 83 0.09 0.71 -11.88
C VAL A 83 1.58 0.44 -11.64
N ALA A 84 2.00 -0.82 -11.65
CA ALA A 84 3.40 -1.19 -11.50
C ALA A 84 4.26 -0.66 -12.66
N GLY A 85 3.76 -0.72 -13.89
CA GLY A 85 4.43 -0.19 -15.07
C GLY A 85 4.58 1.34 -15.01
N LEU A 86 3.52 2.06 -14.62
CA LEU A 86 3.57 3.51 -14.42
C LEU A 86 4.57 3.89 -13.32
N THR A 87 4.55 3.16 -12.18
CA THR A 87 5.50 3.37 -11.09
C THR A 87 6.94 3.10 -11.56
N ALA A 88 7.15 2.02 -12.30
CA ALA A 88 8.47 1.69 -12.87
C ALA A 88 8.96 2.76 -13.84
N LEU A 89 8.07 3.26 -14.71
CA LEU A 89 8.38 4.34 -15.64
C LEU A 89 8.75 5.62 -14.88
N LEU A 90 7.95 5.99 -13.88
CA LEU A 90 8.17 7.15 -13.04
C LEU A 90 9.52 7.05 -12.31
N MET A 91 9.82 5.88 -11.73
CA MET A 91 11.05 5.67 -10.97
C MET A 91 12.31 5.58 -11.85
N LYS A 92 12.21 4.99 -13.06
CA LYS A 92 13.38 4.73 -13.91
C LYS A 92 13.61 5.78 -15.01
N ARG A 93 12.56 6.49 -15.43
CA ARG A 93 12.61 7.36 -16.61
C ARG A 93 12.40 8.83 -16.30
N THR A 94 12.10 9.21 -15.04
CA THR A 94 11.89 10.61 -14.67
C THR A 94 12.88 11.06 -13.59
N ALA A 95 13.13 12.37 -13.54
CA ALA A 95 13.94 12.99 -12.49
C ALA A 95 13.32 12.82 -11.10
N LEU A 96 11.97 12.68 -11.02
CA LEU A 96 11.27 12.41 -9.75
C LEU A 96 11.74 11.11 -9.11
N GLY A 97 11.96 10.05 -9.88
CA GLY A 97 12.47 8.78 -9.35
C GLY A 97 13.86 8.94 -8.72
N LEU A 98 14.75 9.72 -9.34
CA LEU A 98 16.05 10.02 -8.76
C LEU A 98 15.92 10.81 -7.46
N PHE A 99 15.07 11.83 -7.42
CA PHE A 99 14.84 12.64 -6.23
C PHE A 99 14.20 11.83 -5.09
N ILE A 100 13.25 10.95 -5.39
CA ILE A 100 12.65 10.05 -4.39
C ILE A 100 13.74 9.15 -3.76
N GLN A 101 14.62 8.57 -4.58
CA GLN A 101 15.71 7.73 -4.09
C GLN A 101 16.73 8.51 -3.24
N THR A 102 17.14 9.70 -3.68
CA THR A 102 18.10 10.54 -2.94
C THR A 102 17.54 11.01 -1.60
N VAL A 103 16.27 11.42 -1.56
CA VAL A 103 15.58 11.80 -0.32
C VAL A 103 15.40 10.59 0.59
N GLY A 104 15.12 9.41 0.05
CA GLY A 104 15.00 8.16 0.81
C GLY A 104 16.32 7.70 1.44
N ILE A 105 17.46 7.93 0.79
CA ILE A 105 18.79 7.56 1.31
C ILE A 105 19.23 8.55 2.41
N ASN A 106 19.20 9.85 2.11
CA ASN A 106 19.59 10.88 3.06
C ASN A 106 18.88 12.21 2.75
N PRO A 107 17.80 12.54 3.48
CA PRO A 107 17.04 13.75 3.24
C PRO A 107 17.83 15.05 3.52
N VAL A 108 18.80 14.99 4.43
CA VAL A 108 19.65 16.15 4.74
C VAL A 108 20.61 16.44 3.58
N ALA A 109 21.30 15.42 3.09
CA ALA A 109 22.20 15.56 1.94
C ALA A 109 21.42 15.99 0.66
N ALA A 110 20.23 15.42 0.43
CA ALA A 110 19.36 15.82 -0.69
C ALA A 110 18.99 17.31 -0.62
N ARG A 111 18.65 17.81 0.58
CA ARG A 111 18.35 19.24 0.80
C ARG A 111 19.56 20.14 0.53
N LEU A 112 20.75 19.74 0.98
CA LEU A 112 22.00 20.48 0.71
C LEU A 112 22.34 20.50 -0.79
N ALA A 113 21.95 19.47 -1.53
CA ALA A 113 22.06 19.40 -2.99
C ALA A 113 20.97 20.19 -3.73
N GLY A 114 20.12 20.97 -3.03
CA GLY A 114 19.08 21.81 -3.63
C GLY A 114 17.76 21.10 -3.91
N VAL A 115 17.57 19.83 -3.48
CA VAL A 115 16.31 19.12 -3.68
C VAL A 115 15.28 19.57 -2.63
N HIS A 116 14.08 19.93 -3.09
CA HIS A 116 12.96 20.28 -2.21
C HIS A 116 12.34 19.02 -1.59
N THR A 117 12.97 18.54 -0.50
CA THR A 117 12.60 17.27 0.16
C THR A 117 11.13 17.24 0.57
N ALA A 118 10.58 18.35 1.08
CA ALA A 118 9.17 18.43 1.49
C ALA A 118 8.22 18.17 0.31
N ALA A 119 8.47 18.77 -0.86
CA ALA A 119 7.64 18.54 -2.05
C ALA A 119 7.70 17.08 -2.53
N ILE A 120 8.87 16.46 -2.46
CA ILE A 120 9.02 15.04 -2.83
C ILE A 120 8.24 14.13 -1.87
N VAL A 121 8.38 14.35 -0.56
CA VAL A 121 7.63 13.60 0.46
C VAL A 121 6.12 13.79 0.25
N PHE A 122 5.65 15.01 0.07
CA PHE A 122 4.25 15.32 -0.20
C PHE A 122 3.73 14.55 -1.43
N PHE A 123 4.45 14.60 -2.54
CA PHE A 123 4.09 13.87 -3.77
C PHE A 123 3.98 12.35 -3.53
N VAL A 124 4.91 11.76 -2.78
CA VAL A 124 4.90 10.31 -2.48
C VAL A 124 3.66 9.93 -1.68
N TYR A 125 3.24 10.74 -0.69
CA TYR A 125 2.00 10.49 0.06
C TYR A 125 0.76 10.55 -0.81
N VAL A 126 0.66 11.54 -1.69
CA VAL A 126 -0.45 11.67 -2.63
C VAL A 126 -0.50 10.47 -3.59
N TYR A 127 0.65 10.09 -4.14
CA TYR A 127 0.75 8.94 -5.04
C TYR A 127 0.36 7.63 -4.36
N CYS A 128 0.85 7.39 -3.14
CA CYS A 128 0.52 6.22 -2.34
C CYS A 128 -0.98 6.15 -2.03
N SER A 129 -1.58 7.27 -1.66
CA SER A 129 -3.00 7.34 -1.33
C SER A 129 -3.90 7.07 -2.53
N LEU A 130 -3.54 7.57 -3.72
CA LEU A 130 -4.25 7.23 -4.96
C LEU A 130 -4.17 5.73 -5.27
N GLY A 131 -2.99 5.12 -5.07
CA GLY A 131 -2.84 3.67 -5.19
C GLY A 131 -3.72 2.90 -4.21
N ALA A 132 -3.80 3.35 -2.96
CA ALA A 132 -4.67 2.77 -1.94
C ALA A 132 -6.16 2.91 -2.29
N GLY A 133 -6.56 4.07 -2.85
CA GLY A 133 -7.93 4.29 -3.34
C GLY A 133 -8.31 3.33 -4.47
N LEU A 134 -7.41 3.10 -5.43
CA LEU A 134 -7.60 2.10 -6.48
C LEU A 134 -7.73 0.69 -5.90
N ALA A 135 -6.88 0.33 -4.94
CA ALA A 135 -6.95 -0.97 -4.26
C ALA A 135 -8.29 -1.15 -3.52
N GLY A 136 -8.77 -0.11 -2.81
CA GLY A 136 -10.07 -0.12 -2.15
C GLY A 136 -11.24 -0.33 -3.11
N LEU A 137 -11.21 0.34 -4.27
CA LEU A 137 -12.20 0.14 -5.33
C LEU A 137 -12.20 -1.29 -5.87
N MET A 138 -11.02 -1.89 -6.06
CA MET A 138 -10.90 -3.28 -6.52
C MET A 138 -11.42 -4.27 -5.47
N ILE A 139 -11.12 -4.05 -4.19
CA ILE A 139 -11.62 -4.89 -3.09
C ILE A 139 -13.15 -4.81 -3.04
N SER A 140 -13.72 -3.60 -3.01
CA SER A 140 -15.17 -3.40 -2.99
C SER A 140 -15.86 -4.01 -4.21
N SER A 141 -15.25 -3.89 -5.39
CA SER A 141 -15.73 -4.52 -6.63
C SER A 141 -15.73 -6.05 -6.54
N ASN A 142 -14.71 -6.64 -5.95
CA ASN A 142 -14.58 -8.10 -5.83
C ASN A 142 -15.61 -8.68 -4.85
N ILE A 143 -15.76 -8.08 -3.66
CA ILE A 143 -16.71 -8.54 -2.63
C ILE A 143 -18.13 -8.03 -2.85
N LYS A 144 -18.38 -7.17 -3.85
CA LYS A 144 -19.67 -6.56 -4.19
C LYS A 144 -20.31 -5.82 -3.02
N SER A 145 -19.50 -5.29 -2.14
CA SER A 145 -19.97 -4.55 -0.95
C SER A 145 -18.97 -3.49 -0.51
N ALA A 146 -19.48 -2.51 0.21
CA ALA A 146 -18.69 -1.54 0.95
C ALA A 146 -18.80 -1.86 2.45
N ASP A 147 -17.72 -2.37 3.02
CA ASP A 147 -17.61 -2.71 4.44
C ASP A 147 -16.63 -1.77 5.13
N ALA A 148 -17.15 -0.81 5.86
CA ALA A 148 -16.34 0.16 6.61
C ALA A 148 -15.62 -0.47 7.82
N ASN A 149 -16.08 -1.63 8.31
CA ASN A 149 -15.53 -2.25 9.49
C ASN A 149 -14.31 -3.12 9.19
N ASN A 150 -14.41 -3.98 8.15
CA ASN A 150 -13.42 -5.02 7.89
C ASN A 150 -12.60 -4.79 6.61
N ALA A 151 -13.07 -3.96 5.67
CA ALA A 151 -12.33 -3.72 4.44
C ALA A 151 -10.95 -3.13 4.73
N GLY A 152 -9.92 -3.77 4.17
CA GLY A 152 -8.54 -3.32 4.31
C GLY A 152 -7.93 -3.48 5.70
N LEU A 153 -8.55 -4.22 6.61
CA LEU A 153 -8.01 -4.42 7.95
C LEU A 153 -6.67 -5.14 7.90
N LEU A 154 -5.65 -4.52 8.51
CA LEU A 154 -4.26 -5.02 8.57
C LEU A 154 -3.53 -5.13 7.22
N LEU A 155 -4.09 -4.57 6.13
CA LEU A 155 -3.40 -4.51 4.83
C LEU A 155 -2.11 -3.68 4.88
N GLU A 156 -2.02 -2.71 5.79
CA GLU A 156 -0.81 -1.94 6.03
C GLU A 156 0.35 -2.84 6.48
N LEU A 157 0.08 -3.85 7.31
CA LEU A 157 1.09 -4.81 7.75
C LEU A 157 1.55 -5.70 6.58
N ASP A 158 0.62 -6.19 5.77
CA ASP A 158 0.94 -6.98 4.57
C ASP A 158 1.79 -6.17 3.58
N ALA A 159 1.49 -4.87 3.41
CA ALA A 159 2.28 -3.98 2.55
C ALA A 159 3.70 -3.75 3.09
N ILE A 160 3.85 -3.53 4.39
CA ILE A 160 5.16 -3.41 5.06
C ILE A 160 5.96 -4.70 4.86
N LEU A 161 5.31 -5.85 5.05
CA LEU A 161 5.93 -7.16 4.87
C LEU A 161 6.38 -7.40 3.44
N ALA A 162 5.54 -7.06 2.47
CA ALA A 162 5.87 -7.20 1.06
C ALA A 162 7.12 -6.40 0.69
N VAL A 163 7.24 -5.17 1.19
CA VAL A 163 8.41 -4.32 0.95
C VAL A 163 9.66 -4.87 1.64
N THR A 164 9.55 -5.31 2.90
CA THR A 164 10.69 -5.85 3.65
C THR A 164 11.17 -7.18 3.09
N LEU A 165 10.25 -8.09 2.72
CA LEU A 165 10.58 -9.33 2.00
C LEU A 165 11.26 -9.03 0.66
N GLY A 166 10.87 -7.97 -0.01
CA GLY A 166 11.48 -7.49 -1.24
C GLY A 166 12.86 -6.85 -1.07
N GLY A 167 13.41 -6.83 0.15
CA GLY A 167 14.72 -6.23 0.46
C GLY A 167 14.69 -4.73 0.66
N GLY A 168 13.50 -4.12 0.78
CA GLY A 168 13.35 -2.71 1.15
C GLY A 168 13.60 -2.49 2.64
N GLN A 169 14.28 -1.40 2.98
CA GLN A 169 14.51 -1.01 4.38
C GLN A 169 13.48 0.03 4.82
N LEU A 170 12.84 -0.18 5.97
CA LEU A 170 11.84 0.74 6.53
C LEU A 170 12.45 2.08 7.00
N SER A 171 13.71 2.06 7.39
CA SER A 171 14.46 3.25 7.82
C SER A 171 14.96 4.13 6.68
N GLY A 172 14.63 3.80 5.44
CA GLY A 172 15.16 4.44 4.24
C GLY A 172 16.35 3.69 3.66
N GLY A 173 16.74 4.03 2.44
CA GLY A 173 17.85 3.40 1.75
C GLY A 173 17.47 2.90 0.35
N LYS A 174 17.98 1.74 -0.02
CA LYS A 174 17.71 1.15 -1.34
C LYS A 174 16.28 0.63 -1.43
N PHE A 175 15.62 0.95 -2.53
CA PHE A 175 14.29 0.48 -2.87
C PHE A 175 14.33 -0.37 -4.15
N SER A 176 13.58 -1.46 -4.18
CA SER A 176 13.41 -2.31 -5.35
C SER A 176 11.93 -2.57 -5.61
N LEU A 177 11.39 -1.96 -6.67
CA LEU A 177 9.99 -2.18 -7.07
C LEU A 177 9.72 -3.65 -7.41
N ALA A 178 10.62 -4.29 -8.15
CA ALA A 178 10.50 -5.70 -8.49
C ALA A 178 10.53 -6.59 -7.23
N GLY A 179 11.42 -6.28 -6.28
CA GLY A 179 11.48 -6.98 -5.00
C GLY A 179 10.16 -6.85 -4.22
N SER A 180 9.60 -5.64 -4.11
CA SER A 180 8.34 -5.40 -3.42
C SER A 180 7.16 -6.13 -4.07
N LEU A 181 7.11 -6.22 -5.41
CA LEU A 181 6.09 -6.98 -6.13
C LEU A 181 6.21 -8.49 -5.85
N ILE A 182 7.43 -9.03 -5.86
CA ILE A 182 7.67 -10.43 -5.51
C ILE A 182 7.28 -10.70 -4.05
N GLY A 183 7.65 -9.80 -3.13
CA GLY A 183 7.26 -9.88 -1.72
C GLY A 183 5.74 -9.90 -1.54
N ALA A 184 5.01 -9.04 -2.27
CA ALA A 184 3.55 -9.02 -2.24
C ALA A 184 2.94 -10.34 -2.76
N LEU A 185 3.49 -10.91 -3.83
CA LEU A 185 3.06 -12.21 -4.36
C LEU A 185 3.30 -13.33 -3.35
N ILE A 186 4.44 -13.34 -2.66
CA ILE A 186 4.76 -14.33 -1.62
C ILE A 186 3.73 -14.26 -0.48
N ILE A 187 3.46 -13.06 0.04
CA ILE A 187 2.50 -12.84 1.13
C ILE A 187 1.09 -13.29 0.70
N GLN A 188 0.67 -12.90 -0.51
CA GLN A 188 -0.65 -13.25 -1.02
C GLN A 188 -0.79 -14.76 -1.27
N THR A 189 0.23 -15.40 -1.81
CA THR A 189 0.24 -16.86 -2.03
C THR A 189 0.17 -17.60 -0.69
N LEU A 190 0.96 -17.17 0.29
CA LEU A 190 0.92 -17.73 1.64
C LEU A 190 -0.48 -17.61 2.26
N THR A 191 -1.08 -16.42 2.18
CA THR A 191 -2.42 -16.15 2.70
C THR A 191 -3.47 -17.01 2.01
N SER A 192 -3.43 -17.10 0.68
CA SER A 192 -4.36 -17.91 -0.11
C SER A 192 -4.21 -19.41 0.17
N THR A 193 -2.98 -19.89 0.36
CA THR A 193 -2.71 -21.29 0.70
C THR A 193 -3.29 -21.65 2.08
N ILE A 194 -3.11 -20.78 3.07
CA ILE A 194 -3.64 -21.02 4.43
C ILE A 194 -5.18 -21.08 4.41
N TYR A 195 -5.82 -20.17 3.66
CA TYR A 195 -7.28 -20.20 3.50
C TYR A 195 -7.77 -21.45 2.76
N ALA A 196 -7.04 -21.89 1.72
CA ALA A 196 -7.37 -23.11 0.98
C ALA A 196 -7.27 -24.37 1.84
N MET A 197 -6.45 -24.36 2.88
CA MET A 197 -6.36 -25.45 3.87
C MET A 197 -7.50 -25.43 4.91
N GLY A 198 -8.45 -24.49 4.80
CA GLY A 198 -9.58 -24.39 5.74
C GLY A 198 -9.20 -23.83 7.12
N VAL A 199 -8.04 -23.21 7.24
CA VAL A 199 -7.56 -22.64 8.50
C VAL A 199 -8.29 -21.34 8.83
N PRO A 200 -8.76 -21.14 10.07
CA PRO A 200 -9.46 -19.92 10.47
C PRO A 200 -8.59 -18.66 10.28
N PRO A 201 -9.20 -17.50 9.97
CA PRO A 201 -8.48 -16.23 9.75
C PRO A 201 -7.57 -15.82 10.92
N GLN A 202 -7.93 -16.19 12.15
CA GLN A 202 -7.14 -15.90 13.35
C GLN A 202 -5.76 -16.55 13.32
N VAL A 203 -5.70 -17.81 12.83
CA VAL A 203 -4.43 -18.54 12.70
C VAL A 203 -3.56 -17.92 11.60
N THR A 204 -4.18 -17.42 10.54
CA THR A 204 -3.45 -16.72 9.46
C THR A 204 -2.68 -15.51 10.00
N MET A 205 -3.25 -14.76 10.94
CA MET A 205 -2.55 -13.64 11.58
C MET A 205 -1.31 -14.09 12.36
N VAL A 206 -1.42 -15.20 13.09
CA VAL A 206 -0.29 -15.78 13.84
C VAL A 206 0.82 -16.24 12.89
N VAL A 207 0.46 -16.94 11.81
CA VAL A 207 1.44 -17.39 10.80
C VAL A 207 2.14 -16.20 10.15
N LYS A 208 1.39 -15.16 9.77
CA LYS A 208 1.97 -13.92 9.24
C LYS A 208 2.94 -13.30 10.25
N ALA A 209 2.57 -13.20 11.51
CA ALA A 209 3.45 -12.65 12.55
C ALA A 209 4.76 -13.44 12.68
N VAL A 210 4.71 -14.77 12.64
CA VAL A 210 5.90 -15.64 12.67
C VAL A 210 6.78 -15.42 11.44
N VAL A 211 6.17 -15.33 10.26
CA VAL A 211 6.92 -15.06 9.02
C VAL A 211 7.61 -13.69 9.08
N VAL A 212 6.89 -12.65 9.56
CA VAL A 212 7.48 -11.32 9.81
C VAL A 212 8.69 -11.41 10.70
N PHE A 213 8.52 -12.06 11.84
CA PHE A 213 9.57 -12.18 12.84
C PHE A 213 10.80 -12.89 12.26
N ALA A 214 10.60 -13.99 11.53
CA ALA A 214 11.67 -14.73 10.85
C ALA A 214 12.41 -13.84 9.82
N VAL A 215 11.67 -13.05 9.03
CA VAL A 215 12.25 -12.13 8.04
C VAL A 215 13.02 -11.01 8.74
N CYS A 216 12.47 -10.39 9.79
CA CYS A 216 13.15 -9.36 10.55
C CYS A 216 14.45 -9.87 11.16
N ILE A 217 14.48 -11.09 11.70
CA ILE A 217 15.71 -11.71 12.20
C ILE A 217 16.72 -11.93 11.08
N SER A 218 16.27 -12.44 9.93
CA SER A 218 17.17 -12.72 8.80
C SER A 218 17.80 -11.44 8.21
N GLN A 219 17.07 -10.34 8.26
CA GLN A 219 17.54 -9.02 7.80
C GLN A 219 18.28 -8.23 8.88
N SER A 220 18.17 -8.65 10.16
CA SER A 220 18.87 -7.96 11.21
C SER A 220 20.39 -8.15 11.07
N SER A 221 21.14 -7.08 11.30
CA SER A 221 22.60 -7.01 11.20
C SER A 221 23.34 -8.00 12.12
N PHE A 222 22.61 -8.72 12.96
CA PHE A 222 23.15 -9.66 13.94
C PHE A 222 23.97 -10.80 13.32
N TRP A 223 23.63 -11.20 12.08
CA TRP A 223 24.37 -12.22 11.35
C TRP A 223 25.54 -11.66 10.53
N SER A 224 25.53 -10.38 10.22
CA SER A 224 26.59 -9.75 9.42
C SER A 224 27.87 -9.53 10.22
N THR A 225 27.74 -9.28 11.53
CA THR A 225 28.91 -9.02 12.42
C THR A 225 29.70 -10.30 12.76
N ARG A 226 29.13 -11.49 12.55
CA ARG A 226 29.84 -12.77 12.76
C ARG A 226 30.66 -13.25 11.54
N ARG A 227 30.54 -12.57 10.38
CA ARG A 227 31.34 -12.90 9.18
C ARG A 227 32.59 -12.05 9.01
N SER A 228 32.82 -11.05 9.87
CA SER A 228 33.98 -10.17 9.84
C SER A 228 34.89 -10.35 11.09
N ALA A 229 34.67 -11.37 11.89
CA ALA A 229 35.57 -11.90 12.90
C ALA A 229 35.96 -13.33 12.50
#